data_e1543a31a9681163fb4391fb5391754a
#
_entry.id   e1543a31a9681163fb4391fb5391754a
#
_cell.length_a   1.000
_cell.length_b   1.000
_cell.length_c   1.000
_cell.angle_alpha   90.00
_cell.angle_beta   90.00
_cell.angle_gamma   90.00
#
_symmetry.space_group_name_H-M   'P 1'
#
loop_
_entity.id
_entity.type
_entity.pdbx_description
1 polymer ?
#
loop_
_entity_poly.entity_id
_entity_poly.type
_entity_poly.pdbx_seq_one_letter_code
_entity_poly.pdbx_strand_id
1 'polypeptide(L)'
;YDGNNERALDGLNLKIRRGTKVAFMGGNGSGKSTFFLCLNGIRRPDTGKICIDGKAIEYTRKGLLEVRGRVGIVFQEPDDQLFSASVYEEISFGILNLGADEETARREVESVIKELEITPFQDRPAHALSGGQKKQVAIADILVMHPEVMILDEPAAALDPKHTKKVQQIVDHLTEKG
;
A
#
# COMPACT_ATOMS: atom_id res chain seq x y z
N TYR A 1 -15.33 15.12 -5.80
CA TYR A 1 -16.53 14.34 -6.04
C TYR A 1 -17.49 15.20 -6.84
N ASP A 2 -17.78 14.81 -8.08
CA ASP A 2 -18.75 15.50 -8.93
C ASP A 2 -20.13 15.48 -8.25
N GLY A 3 -20.60 16.64 -7.84
CA GLY A 3 -21.95 16.83 -7.32
C GLY A 3 -22.11 17.25 -5.84
N ASN A 4 -21.08 17.24 -5.04
CA ASN A 4 -21.13 17.77 -3.66
C ASN A 4 -20.16 18.94 -3.52
N ASN A 5 -20.66 20.08 -3.01
CA ASN A 5 -19.88 21.30 -2.79
C ASN A 5 -18.92 21.19 -1.56
N GLU A 6 -18.83 20.00 -0.95
CA GLU A 6 -17.98 19.77 0.21
C GLU A 6 -16.59 19.29 -0.22
N ARG A 7 -15.56 19.99 0.23
CA ARG A 7 -14.16 19.61 0.03
C ARG A 7 -13.82 18.44 0.92
N ALA A 8 -13.33 17.33 0.33
CA ALA A 8 -12.86 16.18 1.09
C ALA A 8 -11.60 16.50 1.92
N LEU A 9 -10.76 17.41 1.43
CA LEU A 9 -9.60 17.96 2.13
C LEU A 9 -9.65 19.49 2.00
N ASP A 10 -9.59 20.21 3.11
CA ASP A 10 -9.60 21.67 3.11
C ASP A 10 -8.46 22.22 3.97
N GLY A 11 -7.51 22.92 3.34
CA GLY A 11 -6.40 23.58 4.01
C GLY A 11 -5.45 22.68 4.79
N LEU A 12 -5.40 21.36 4.48
CA LEU A 12 -4.56 20.40 5.19
C LEU A 12 -3.07 20.72 4.99
N ASN A 13 -2.38 21.01 6.10
CA ASN A 13 -0.92 21.17 6.13
C ASN A 13 -0.34 20.15 7.10
N LEU A 14 0.51 19.25 6.61
CA LEU A 14 1.10 18.17 7.40
C LEU A 14 2.55 17.94 7.00
N LYS A 15 3.39 17.67 7.99
CA LYS A 15 4.77 17.22 7.78
C LYS A 15 5.00 15.94 8.58
N ILE A 16 5.32 14.87 7.89
CA ILE A 16 5.68 13.57 8.47
C ILE A 16 7.20 13.43 8.36
N ARG A 17 7.84 13.01 9.45
CA ARG A 17 9.29 12.76 9.47
C ARG A 17 9.56 11.29 9.14
N ARG A 18 10.71 11.01 8.54
CA ARG A 18 11.19 9.63 8.33
C ARG A 18 11.28 8.87 9.64
N GLY A 19 11.02 7.57 9.60
CA GLY A 19 11.05 6.69 10.78
C GLY A 19 9.92 6.94 11.77
N THR A 20 8.82 7.63 11.38
CA THR A 20 7.67 7.84 12.27
C THR A 20 6.47 6.99 11.84
N LYS A 21 5.79 6.40 12.82
CA LYS A 21 4.47 5.77 12.66
C LYS A 21 3.39 6.79 12.96
N VAL A 22 2.48 7.02 12.02
CA VAL A 22 1.41 8.02 12.14
C VAL A 22 0.06 7.34 11.95
N ALA A 23 -0.85 7.56 12.90
CA ALA A 23 -2.24 7.10 12.80
C ALA A 23 -3.16 8.27 12.42
N PHE A 24 -3.95 8.08 11.36
CA PHE A 24 -5.01 9.01 10.97
C PHE A 24 -6.34 8.50 11.50
N MET A 25 -6.96 9.27 12.38
CA MET A 25 -8.22 8.94 13.02
C MET A 25 -9.34 9.86 12.54
N GLY A 26 -10.53 9.33 12.34
CA GLY A 26 -11.70 10.08 11.92
C GLY A 26 -12.83 9.17 11.47
N GLY A 27 -14.06 9.65 11.48
CA GLY A 27 -15.23 8.91 11.01
C GLY A 27 -15.20 8.60 9.52
N ASN A 28 -16.15 7.77 9.06
CA ASN A 28 -16.32 7.52 7.63
C ASN A 28 -16.65 8.82 6.90
N GLY A 29 -16.08 9.02 5.71
CA GLY A 29 -16.24 10.25 4.94
C GLY A 29 -15.36 11.43 5.37
N SER A 30 -14.53 11.30 6.42
CA SER A 30 -13.65 12.39 6.89
C SER A 30 -12.46 12.72 5.97
N GLY A 31 -12.34 12.09 4.80
CA GLY A 31 -11.31 12.37 3.81
C GLY A 31 -10.02 11.55 3.95
N LYS A 32 -9.92 10.59 4.89
CA LYS A 32 -8.70 9.76 5.09
C LYS A 32 -8.24 9.08 3.81
N SER A 33 -9.09 8.29 3.17
CA SER A 33 -8.75 7.57 1.94
C SER A 33 -8.45 8.53 0.79
N THR A 34 -9.16 9.68 0.68
CA THR A 34 -8.84 10.72 -0.29
C THR A 34 -7.43 11.27 -0.08
N PHE A 35 -7.05 11.51 1.18
CA PHE A 35 -5.70 11.95 1.53
C PHE A 35 -4.65 10.89 1.15
N PHE A 36 -4.88 9.62 1.47
CA PHE A 36 -3.97 8.52 1.12
C PHE A 36 -3.78 8.37 -0.39
N LEU A 37 -4.87 8.47 -1.16
CA LEU A 37 -4.82 8.46 -2.63
C LEU A 37 -4.04 9.65 -3.20
N CYS A 38 -4.07 10.80 -2.53
CA CYS A 38 -3.26 11.95 -2.92
C CYS A 38 -1.77 11.71 -2.64
N LEU A 39 -1.41 11.09 -1.50
CA LEU A 39 -0.02 10.79 -1.15
C LEU A 39 0.65 9.82 -2.13
N ASN A 40 -0.08 8.83 -2.64
CA ASN A 40 0.40 7.85 -3.62
C ASN A 40 0.33 8.37 -5.08
N GLY A 41 -0.23 9.58 -5.30
CA GLY A 41 -0.38 10.17 -6.63
C GLY A 41 -1.51 9.56 -7.48
N ILE A 42 -2.38 8.71 -6.91
CA ILE A 42 -3.58 8.20 -7.59
C ILE A 42 -4.57 9.35 -7.81
N ARG A 43 -4.69 10.25 -6.83
CA ARG A 43 -5.49 11.46 -6.94
C ARG A 43 -4.61 12.70 -6.89
N ARG A 44 -4.89 13.66 -7.78
CA ARG A 44 -4.22 14.96 -7.75
C ARG A 44 -5.06 15.92 -6.92
N PRO A 45 -4.48 16.65 -5.93
CA PRO A 45 -5.20 17.72 -5.24
C PRO A 45 -5.50 18.87 -6.19
N ASP A 46 -6.65 19.52 -6.01
CA ASP A 46 -7.05 20.68 -6.83
C ASP A 46 -6.14 21.89 -6.59
N THR A 47 -5.69 22.05 -5.36
CA THR A 47 -4.78 23.12 -4.93
C THR A 47 -3.71 22.57 -3.98
N GLY A 48 -2.60 23.31 -3.84
CA GLY A 48 -1.49 22.91 -2.98
C GLY A 48 -0.52 21.94 -3.67
N LYS A 49 0.35 21.34 -2.88
CA LYS A 49 1.36 20.39 -3.36
C LYS A 49 1.67 19.34 -2.31
N ILE A 50 2.05 18.16 -2.78
CA ILE A 50 2.58 17.08 -1.95
C ILE A 50 4.06 16.94 -2.29
N CYS A 51 4.90 16.85 -1.26
CA CYS A 51 6.34 16.71 -1.43
C CYS A 51 6.84 15.46 -0.69
N ILE A 52 7.76 14.73 -1.33
CA ILE A 52 8.53 13.64 -0.74
C ILE A 52 9.99 14.10 -0.72
N ASP A 53 10.61 14.18 0.45
CA ASP A 53 11.96 14.72 0.66
C ASP A 53 12.16 16.11 0.04
N GLY A 54 11.14 16.98 0.15
CA GLY A 54 11.18 18.34 -0.38
C GLY A 54 10.89 18.46 -1.89
N LYS A 55 10.87 17.36 -2.65
CA LYS A 55 10.55 17.34 -4.07
C LYS A 55 9.04 17.17 -4.25
N ALA A 56 8.40 18.08 -4.97
CA ALA A 56 6.97 18.00 -5.27
C ALA A 56 6.67 16.83 -6.22
N ILE A 57 5.52 16.18 -6.01
CA ILE A 57 5.03 15.13 -6.91
C ILE A 57 4.78 15.72 -8.30
N GLU A 58 5.38 15.11 -9.30
CA GLU A 58 5.14 15.42 -10.71
C GLU A 58 4.07 14.46 -11.26
N TYR A 59 2.94 15.00 -11.73
CA TYR A 59 1.84 14.22 -12.30
C TYR A 59 2.06 13.87 -13.78
N THR A 60 3.31 13.49 -14.12
CA THR A 60 3.69 12.88 -15.40
C THR A 60 3.75 11.36 -15.22
N ARG A 61 3.72 10.60 -16.33
CA ARG A 61 3.88 9.13 -16.27
C ARG A 61 5.13 8.71 -15.49
N LYS A 62 6.26 9.37 -15.74
CA LYS A 62 7.53 9.09 -15.06
C LYS A 62 7.49 9.47 -13.58
N GLY A 63 6.97 10.66 -13.26
CA GLY A 63 6.88 11.13 -11.88
C GLY A 63 5.94 10.28 -11.03
N LEU A 64 4.81 9.83 -11.59
CA LEU A 64 3.88 8.94 -10.90
C LEU A 64 4.48 7.54 -10.66
N LEU A 65 5.28 7.02 -11.60
CA LEU A 65 5.98 5.75 -11.39
C LEU A 65 7.01 5.87 -10.26
N GLU A 66 7.79 6.97 -10.23
CA GLU A 66 8.73 7.27 -9.15
C GLU A 66 8.02 7.33 -7.79
N VAL A 67 6.91 8.06 -7.70
CA VAL A 67 6.13 8.18 -6.46
C VAL A 67 5.59 6.84 -5.99
N ARG A 68 5.01 6.04 -6.88
CA ARG A 68 4.41 4.74 -6.53
C ARG A 68 5.44 3.70 -6.10
N GLY A 69 6.67 3.78 -6.60
CA GLY A 69 7.78 2.97 -6.11
C GLY A 69 8.23 3.37 -4.69
N ARG A 70 8.03 4.63 -4.29
CA ARG A 70 8.44 5.15 -2.97
C ARG A 70 7.31 5.14 -1.94
N VAL A 71 6.06 5.29 -2.37
CA VAL A 71 4.87 5.37 -1.51
C VAL A 71 3.92 4.26 -1.89
N GLY A 72 3.95 3.16 -1.15
CA GLY A 72 3.03 2.05 -1.30
C GLY A 72 1.72 2.30 -0.55
N ILE A 73 0.61 1.79 -1.08
CA ILE A 73 -0.70 1.83 -0.42
C ILE A 73 -1.35 0.46 -0.44
N VAL A 74 -1.79 0.01 0.72
CA VAL A 74 -2.63 -1.19 0.89
C VAL A 74 -4.06 -0.70 1.11
N PHE A 75 -4.96 -1.06 0.20
CA PHE A 75 -6.35 -0.64 0.25
C PHE A 75 -7.14 -1.35 1.35
N GLN A 76 -8.25 -0.74 1.76
CA GLN A 76 -9.17 -1.31 2.74
C GLN A 76 -9.70 -2.66 2.27
N GLU A 77 -10.19 -2.76 1.02
CA GLU A 77 -10.64 -4.00 0.41
C GLU A 77 -9.52 -4.60 -0.45
N PRO A 78 -8.97 -5.78 -0.09
CA PRO A 78 -7.91 -6.42 -0.87
C PRO A 78 -8.33 -6.79 -2.29
N ASP A 79 -9.62 -7.04 -2.53
CA ASP A 79 -10.16 -7.37 -3.86
C ASP A 79 -10.06 -6.21 -4.85
N ASP A 80 -9.90 -4.98 -4.39
CA ASP A 80 -9.61 -3.81 -5.23
C ASP A 80 -8.15 -3.75 -5.69
N GLN A 81 -7.29 -4.57 -5.07
CA GLN A 81 -5.84 -4.59 -5.33
C GLN A 81 -5.42 -5.86 -6.08
N LEU A 82 -5.97 -7.03 -5.74
CA LEU A 82 -5.49 -8.33 -6.19
C LEU A 82 -6.23 -8.79 -7.46
N PHE A 83 -5.49 -9.11 -8.53
CA PHE A 83 -6.07 -9.46 -9.84
C PHE A 83 -5.34 -10.59 -10.59
N SER A 84 -4.17 -11.04 -10.14
CA SER A 84 -3.35 -12.03 -10.86
C SER A 84 -3.84 -13.47 -10.69
N ALA A 85 -3.35 -14.36 -11.54
CA ALA A 85 -3.75 -15.77 -11.56
C ALA A 85 -3.20 -16.57 -10.37
N SER A 86 -2.10 -16.13 -9.78
CA SER A 86 -1.53 -16.69 -8.55
C SER A 86 -1.00 -15.60 -7.63
N VAL A 87 -0.85 -15.92 -6.35
CA VAL A 87 -0.25 -15.02 -5.35
C VAL A 87 1.20 -14.69 -5.71
N TYR A 88 1.94 -15.65 -6.23
CA TYR A 88 3.32 -15.41 -6.68
C TYR A 88 3.38 -14.36 -7.80
N GLU A 89 2.51 -14.48 -8.80
CA GLU A 89 2.42 -13.51 -9.90
C GLU A 89 1.98 -12.14 -9.40
N GLU A 90 1.02 -12.10 -8.46
CA GLU A 90 0.55 -10.86 -7.84
C GLU A 90 1.70 -10.09 -7.22
N ILE A 91 2.46 -10.74 -6.32
CA ILE A 91 3.60 -10.10 -5.63
C ILE A 91 4.71 -9.72 -6.62
N SER A 92 4.90 -10.51 -7.70
CA SER A 92 5.90 -10.23 -8.74
C SER A 92 5.57 -9.00 -9.58
N PHE A 93 4.30 -8.68 -9.74
CA PHE A 93 3.82 -7.65 -10.68
C PHE A 93 4.38 -6.27 -10.37
N GLY A 94 4.35 -5.85 -9.10
CA GLY A 94 4.80 -4.52 -8.68
C GLY A 94 6.28 -4.27 -8.96
N ILE A 95 7.13 -5.19 -8.53
CA ILE A 95 8.59 -5.06 -8.66
C ILE A 95 9.06 -5.15 -10.11
N LEU A 96 8.42 -6.00 -10.93
CA LEU A 96 8.71 -6.09 -12.37
C LEU A 96 8.32 -4.80 -13.10
N ASN A 97 7.19 -4.19 -12.76
CA ASN A 97 6.77 -2.90 -13.32
C ASN A 97 7.71 -1.73 -12.93
N LEU A 98 8.41 -1.83 -11.83
CA LEU A 98 9.46 -0.88 -11.45
C LEU A 98 10.77 -1.09 -12.24
N GLY A 99 10.86 -2.15 -13.06
CA GLY A 99 11.98 -2.42 -13.95
C GLY A 99 13.05 -3.34 -13.36
N ALA A 100 12.74 -4.08 -12.30
CA ALA A 100 13.63 -5.13 -11.82
C ALA A 100 13.77 -6.24 -12.88
N ASP A 101 14.98 -6.82 -12.99
CA ASP A 101 15.19 -8.03 -13.78
C ASP A 101 14.54 -9.26 -13.11
N GLU A 102 14.32 -10.31 -13.88
CA GLU A 102 13.61 -11.52 -13.42
C GLU A 102 14.32 -12.21 -12.23
N GLU A 103 15.64 -12.20 -12.18
CA GLU A 103 16.40 -12.84 -11.11
C GLU A 103 16.25 -12.05 -9.79
N THR A 104 16.35 -10.72 -9.87
CA THR A 104 16.11 -9.83 -8.74
C THR A 104 14.66 -9.93 -8.26
N ALA A 105 13.68 -9.87 -9.16
CA ALA A 105 12.27 -10.00 -8.83
C ALA A 105 11.99 -11.33 -8.12
N ARG A 106 12.49 -12.45 -8.64
CA ARG A 106 12.32 -13.77 -8.04
C ARG A 106 12.87 -13.80 -6.61
N ARG A 107 14.08 -13.33 -6.39
CA ARG A 107 14.73 -13.32 -5.07
C ARG A 107 13.93 -12.50 -4.05
N GLU A 108 13.50 -11.29 -4.43
CA GLU A 108 12.74 -10.41 -3.54
C GLU A 108 11.34 -10.98 -3.24
N VAL A 109 10.66 -11.55 -4.24
CA VAL A 109 9.36 -12.21 -4.08
C VAL A 109 9.45 -13.41 -3.14
N GLU A 110 10.43 -14.31 -3.35
CA GLU A 110 10.65 -15.47 -2.47
C GLU A 110 10.96 -15.03 -1.03
N SER A 111 11.72 -13.94 -0.87
CA SER A 111 12.03 -13.36 0.45
C SER A 111 10.77 -12.88 1.17
N VAL A 112 9.93 -12.09 0.51
CA VAL A 112 8.69 -11.56 1.09
C VAL A 112 7.67 -12.67 1.36
N ILE A 113 7.52 -13.64 0.45
CA ILE A 113 6.66 -14.82 0.64
C ILE A 113 7.04 -15.58 1.91
N LYS A 114 8.33 -15.77 2.13
CA LYS A 114 8.84 -16.45 3.33
C LYS A 114 8.63 -15.60 4.58
N GLU A 115 8.97 -14.31 4.52
CA GLU A 115 8.83 -13.36 5.64
C GLU A 115 7.39 -13.26 6.14
N LEU A 116 6.43 -13.20 5.22
CA LEU A 116 5.02 -13.08 5.53
C LEU A 116 4.29 -14.44 5.63
N GLU A 117 5.01 -15.58 5.62
CA GLU A 117 4.46 -16.93 5.74
C GLU A 117 3.38 -17.27 4.68
N ILE A 118 3.59 -16.80 3.44
CA ILE A 118 2.67 -16.96 2.31
C ILE A 118 2.89 -18.27 1.57
N THR A 119 4.04 -18.93 1.75
CA THR A 119 4.45 -20.17 1.06
C THR A 119 3.32 -21.24 0.94
N PRO A 120 2.46 -21.50 1.96
CA PRO A 120 1.44 -22.54 1.86
C PRO A 120 0.34 -22.27 0.82
N PHE A 121 0.24 -21.04 0.31
CA PHE A 121 -0.80 -20.63 -0.64
C PHE A 121 -0.30 -19.75 -1.78
N GLN A 122 1.02 -19.67 -1.99
CA GLN A 122 1.64 -18.84 -3.03
C GLN A 122 1.18 -19.15 -4.46
N ASP A 123 0.79 -20.41 -4.72
CA ASP A 123 0.34 -20.87 -6.05
C ASP A 123 -1.18 -20.75 -6.24
N ARG A 124 -1.90 -20.26 -5.22
CA ARG A 124 -3.36 -20.12 -5.28
C ARG A 124 -3.75 -18.80 -5.93
N PRO A 125 -4.87 -18.76 -6.66
CA PRO A 125 -5.44 -17.51 -7.12
C PRO A 125 -6.05 -16.70 -5.97
N ALA A 126 -6.07 -15.37 -6.11
CA ALA A 126 -6.55 -14.46 -5.06
C ALA A 126 -7.98 -14.77 -4.59
N HIS A 127 -8.87 -15.16 -5.50
CA HIS A 127 -10.26 -15.50 -5.15
C HIS A 127 -10.43 -16.76 -4.27
N ALA A 128 -9.40 -17.62 -4.21
CA ALA A 128 -9.40 -18.84 -3.38
C ALA A 128 -8.82 -18.59 -1.97
N LEU A 129 -8.49 -17.35 -1.63
CA LEU A 129 -7.90 -16.97 -0.34
C LEU A 129 -8.97 -16.51 0.65
N SER A 130 -8.71 -16.73 1.95
CA SER A 130 -9.49 -16.08 3.01
C SER A 130 -9.19 -14.58 3.06
N GLY A 131 -10.09 -13.77 3.65
CA GLY A 131 -9.89 -12.31 3.79
C GLY A 131 -8.55 -11.95 4.45
N GLY A 132 -8.14 -12.69 5.48
CA GLY A 132 -6.85 -12.49 6.14
C GLY A 132 -5.65 -12.83 5.24
N GLN A 133 -5.75 -13.90 4.44
CA GLN A 133 -4.72 -14.25 3.45
C GLN A 133 -4.64 -13.21 2.33
N LYS A 134 -5.77 -12.74 1.84
CA LYS A 134 -5.81 -11.63 0.86
C LYS A 134 -5.10 -10.38 1.39
N LYS A 135 -5.36 -10.01 2.65
CA LYS A 135 -4.70 -8.86 3.28
C LYS A 135 -3.19 -9.07 3.42
N GLN A 136 -2.73 -10.28 3.76
CA GLN A 136 -1.30 -10.62 3.78
C GLN A 136 -0.66 -10.45 2.39
N VAL A 137 -1.33 -10.93 1.34
CA VAL A 137 -0.86 -10.81 -0.04
C VAL A 137 -0.82 -9.34 -0.47
N ALA A 138 -1.86 -8.55 -0.16
CA ALA A 138 -1.90 -7.13 -0.47
C ALA A 138 -0.77 -6.33 0.22
N ILE A 139 -0.36 -6.75 1.44
CA ILE A 139 0.81 -6.18 2.11
C ILE A 139 2.10 -6.63 1.42
N ALA A 140 2.21 -7.90 1.02
CA ALA A 140 3.38 -8.46 0.35
C ALA A 140 3.64 -7.79 -1.01
N ASP A 141 2.58 -7.57 -1.79
CA ASP A 141 2.59 -6.88 -3.08
C ASP A 141 3.21 -5.47 -3.01
N ILE A 142 2.97 -4.77 -1.91
CA ILE A 142 3.58 -3.46 -1.67
C ILE A 142 5.00 -3.60 -1.09
N LEU A 143 5.21 -4.53 -0.15
CA LEU A 143 6.47 -4.67 0.56
C LEU A 143 7.64 -5.08 -0.35
N VAL A 144 7.36 -5.91 -1.36
CA VAL A 144 8.37 -6.37 -2.35
C VAL A 144 9.02 -5.23 -3.13
N MET A 145 8.36 -4.09 -3.23
CA MET A 145 8.85 -2.88 -3.89
C MET A 145 9.77 -2.03 -3.00
N HIS A 146 9.96 -2.40 -1.72
CA HIS A 146 10.74 -1.67 -0.72
C HIS A 146 10.36 -0.17 -0.61
N PRO A 147 9.09 0.16 -0.38
CA PRO A 147 8.64 1.55 -0.33
C PRO A 147 9.24 2.27 0.88
N GLU A 148 9.53 3.57 0.73
CA GLU A 148 9.99 4.43 1.82
C GLU A 148 8.83 4.86 2.75
N VAL A 149 7.61 4.83 2.23
CA VAL A 149 6.37 5.12 2.97
C VAL A 149 5.36 4.03 2.67
N MET A 150 4.82 3.40 3.70
CA MET A 150 3.75 2.42 3.57
C MET A 150 2.47 2.97 4.19
N ILE A 151 1.44 3.09 3.37
CA ILE A 151 0.10 3.52 3.76
C ILE A 151 -0.77 2.28 3.90
N LEU A 152 -1.44 2.16 5.04
CA LEU A 152 -2.36 1.06 5.33
C LEU A 152 -3.74 1.68 5.60
N ASP A 153 -4.67 1.55 4.64
CA ASP A 153 -6.04 2.05 4.82
C ASP A 153 -6.87 0.94 5.49
N GLU A 154 -7.21 1.16 6.76
CA GLU A 154 -7.97 0.25 7.62
C GLU A 154 -7.51 -1.24 7.53
N PRO A 155 -6.23 -1.54 7.78
CA PRO A 155 -5.64 -2.85 7.48
C PRO A 155 -6.25 -4.03 8.26
N ALA A 156 -6.96 -3.75 9.35
CA ALA A 156 -7.61 -4.75 10.20
C ALA A 156 -9.13 -4.82 9.99
N ALA A 157 -9.70 -3.99 9.10
CA ALA A 157 -11.14 -3.97 8.86
C ALA A 157 -11.63 -5.35 8.35
N ALA A 158 -12.80 -5.77 8.83
CA ALA A 158 -13.46 -7.03 8.46
C ALA A 158 -12.65 -8.32 8.70
N LEU A 159 -11.56 -8.26 9.47
CA LEU A 159 -10.78 -9.43 9.85
C LEU A 159 -11.24 -10.01 11.20
N ASP A 160 -11.16 -11.32 11.32
CA ASP A 160 -11.31 -11.98 12.62
C ASP A 160 -10.12 -11.67 13.56
N PRO A 161 -10.25 -11.89 14.88
CA PRO A 161 -9.22 -11.53 15.86
C PRO A 161 -7.84 -12.15 15.59
N LYS A 162 -7.79 -13.37 15.02
CA LYS A 162 -6.53 -14.06 14.72
C LYS A 162 -5.79 -13.36 13.57
N HIS A 163 -6.49 -13.05 12.50
CA HIS A 163 -5.92 -12.36 11.35
C HIS A 163 -5.60 -10.89 11.67
N THR A 164 -6.44 -10.21 12.46
CA THR A 164 -6.13 -8.88 12.99
C THR A 164 -4.80 -8.85 13.73
N LYS A 165 -4.60 -9.82 14.65
CA LYS A 165 -3.33 -9.93 15.40
C LYS A 165 -2.14 -10.18 14.46
N LYS A 166 -2.31 -11.01 13.41
CA LYS A 166 -1.24 -11.28 12.45
C LYS A 166 -0.87 -10.03 11.65
N VAL A 167 -1.85 -9.28 11.15
CA VAL A 167 -1.61 -8.00 10.46
C VAL A 167 -0.90 -7.02 11.38
N GLN A 168 -1.32 -6.93 12.65
CA GLN A 168 -0.66 -6.08 13.64
C GLN A 168 0.81 -6.45 13.84
N GLN A 169 1.12 -7.75 13.97
CA GLN A 169 2.49 -8.23 14.08
C GLN A 169 3.35 -7.88 12.86
N ILE A 170 2.79 -7.99 11.65
CA ILE A 170 3.46 -7.57 10.41
C ILE A 170 3.79 -6.08 10.47
N VAL A 171 2.80 -5.23 10.82
CA VAL A 171 2.99 -3.77 10.91
C VAL A 171 4.04 -3.40 11.96
N ASP A 172 4.02 -4.06 13.11
CA ASP A 172 5.01 -3.81 14.18
C ASP A 172 6.42 -4.22 13.74
N HIS A 173 6.56 -5.40 13.11
CA HIS A 173 7.84 -5.86 12.55
C HIS A 173 8.40 -4.91 11.47
N LEU A 174 7.56 -4.44 10.55
CA LEU A 174 7.97 -3.46 9.53
C LEU A 174 8.40 -2.13 10.17
N THR A 175 7.74 -1.71 11.24
CA THR A 175 8.11 -0.49 11.96
C THR A 175 9.48 -0.62 12.68
N GLU A 176 9.83 -1.81 13.17
CA GLU A 176 11.13 -2.08 13.81
C GLU A 176 12.29 -2.09 12.81
N LYS A 177 12.02 -2.46 11.57
CA LYS A 177 13.03 -2.46 10.49
C LYS A 177 13.36 -1.04 9.97
N GLY A 178 12.54 -0.02 10.29
CA GLY A 178 12.71 1.38 9.86
C GLY A 178 11.93 1.72 8.65
#